data_a6cdf7be59a968956c8990f2a540ecd9
#
_entry.id   a6cdf7be59a968956c8990f2a540ecd9
#
_cell.length_a   1.000
_cell.length_b   1.000
_cell.length_c   1.000
_cell.angle_alpha   90.00
_cell.angle_beta   90.00
_cell.angle_gamma   90.00
#
_symmetry.space_group_name_H-M   'P 1'
#
loop_
_entity.id
_entity.type
_entity.pdbx_description
1 polymer ?
#
loop_
_entity_poly.entity_id
_entity_poly.type
_entity_poly.pdbx_seq_one_letter_code
_entity_poly.pdbx_strand_id
1 'polypeptide(L)'
;RFDERYDSLAVLEEGGATVLMESFYPGNESEPPRIEGLTTVLRRDSDRGVTKYIRVDAPSAVWNGETWELTGGERTIIDLDDPSRQRSREPVDRLDGYRFTPEVALTFRRAYDAPLELSFGEVRELMARDPSDTSYQTLWHYHLTFPLANVILLLVGIPLMFTYERGKGTDRIAV
;
A
#
# COMPACT_ATOMS: atom_id res chain seq x y z
N ARG A 1 -16.11 20.47 -6.51
CA ARG A 1 -16.31 19.07 -6.04
C ARG A 1 -15.39 18.23 -6.89
N PHE A 2 -14.25 17.87 -6.40
CA PHE A 2 -13.34 16.97 -7.09
C PHE A 2 -13.82 15.55 -6.74
N ASP A 3 -14.42 14.85 -7.69
CA ASP A 3 -14.51 13.40 -7.66
C ASP A 3 -13.06 12.92 -7.78
N GLU A 4 -12.44 12.66 -6.65
CA GLU A 4 -11.08 12.16 -6.60
C GLU A 4 -11.12 10.76 -7.19
N ARG A 5 -10.56 10.60 -8.38
CA ARG A 5 -10.50 9.35 -9.12
C ARG A 5 -9.05 8.96 -9.27
N TYR A 6 -8.76 7.73 -8.95
CA TYR A 6 -7.44 7.14 -9.13
C TYR A 6 -7.51 6.04 -10.18
N ASP A 7 -6.77 6.20 -11.26
CA ASP A 7 -6.74 5.23 -12.35
C ASP A 7 -5.59 4.23 -12.18
N SER A 8 -5.81 2.98 -12.61
CA SER A 8 -4.82 1.90 -12.69
C SER A 8 -4.10 1.62 -11.36
N LEU A 9 -4.87 1.32 -10.31
CA LEU A 9 -4.32 0.99 -9.01
C LEU A 9 -4.16 -0.53 -8.83
N ALA A 10 -2.98 -0.95 -8.38
CA ALA A 10 -2.68 -2.31 -7.99
C ALA A 10 -2.37 -2.37 -6.49
N VAL A 11 -2.97 -3.31 -5.79
CA VAL A 11 -2.78 -3.50 -4.34
C VAL A 11 -2.45 -4.95 -4.07
N LEU A 12 -1.40 -5.19 -3.30
CA LEU A 12 -1.08 -6.51 -2.77
C LEU A 12 -1.78 -6.68 -1.42
N GLU A 13 -2.56 -7.73 -1.30
CA GLU A 13 -3.30 -8.08 -0.10
C GLU A 13 -2.49 -9.03 0.80
N GLU A 14 -2.70 -9.00 2.11
CA GLU A 14 -1.99 -9.82 3.10
C GLU A 14 -2.00 -11.33 2.81
N GLY A 15 -3.06 -11.82 2.18
CA GLY A 15 -3.21 -13.22 1.75
C GLY A 15 -2.43 -13.58 0.48
N GLY A 16 -1.67 -12.63 -0.09
CA GLY A 16 -0.92 -12.80 -1.34
C GLY A 16 -1.79 -12.65 -2.59
N ALA A 17 -3.02 -12.16 -2.44
CA ALA A 17 -3.84 -11.79 -3.58
C ALA A 17 -3.42 -10.44 -4.14
N THR A 18 -3.39 -10.32 -5.47
CA THR A 18 -3.25 -9.04 -6.14
C THR A 18 -4.62 -8.53 -6.54
N VAL A 19 -4.94 -7.31 -6.13
CA VAL A 19 -6.17 -6.60 -6.47
C VAL A 19 -5.83 -5.51 -7.48
N LEU A 20 -6.40 -5.59 -8.67
CA LEU A 20 -6.24 -4.61 -9.75
C LEU A 20 -7.55 -3.85 -9.92
N MET A 21 -7.46 -2.55 -10.06
CA MET A 21 -8.59 -1.66 -10.26
C MET A 21 -8.31 -0.76 -11.45
N GLU A 22 -9.26 -0.67 -12.38
CA GLU A 22 -9.16 0.31 -13.48
C GLU A 22 -9.35 1.73 -12.96
N SER A 23 -10.35 1.91 -12.08
CA SER A 23 -10.57 3.19 -11.40
C SER A 23 -11.05 2.96 -9.97
N PHE A 24 -10.50 3.73 -9.05
CA PHE A 24 -10.88 3.75 -7.64
C PHE A 24 -11.37 5.14 -7.25
N TYR A 25 -12.51 5.19 -6.58
CA TYR A 25 -13.13 6.39 -6.03
C TYR A 25 -13.19 6.22 -4.51
N PRO A 26 -12.47 7.03 -3.74
CA PRO A 26 -12.41 6.88 -2.27
C PRO A 26 -13.73 7.18 -1.56
N GLY A 27 -14.69 7.76 -2.27
CA GLY A 27 -15.95 8.18 -1.68
C GLY A 27 -15.84 9.44 -0.82
N ASN A 28 -16.94 9.82 -0.19
CA ASN A 28 -17.04 10.94 0.74
C ASN A 28 -18.18 10.69 1.74
N GLU A 29 -18.54 11.70 2.55
CA GLU A 29 -19.64 11.57 3.53
C GLU A 29 -21.00 11.20 2.92
N SER A 30 -21.20 11.45 1.63
CA SER A 30 -22.49 11.24 0.93
C SER A 30 -22.45 10.03 -0.01
N GLU A 31 -21.27 9.58 -0.43
CA GLU A 31 -21.09 8.51 -1.41
C GLU A 31 -20.08 7.48 -0.89
N PRO A 32 -20.44 6.19 -0.88
CA PRO A 32 -19.53 5.14 -0.45
C PRO A 32 -18.35 4.98 -1.43
N PRO A 33 -17.19 4.47 -0.96
CA PRO A 33 -16.09 4.09 -1.82
C PRO A 33 -16.53 3.10 -2.90
N ARG A 34 -16.04 3.29 -4.13
CA ARG A 34 -16.39 2.42 -5.27
C ARG A 34 -15.18 2.13 -6.13
N ILE A 35 -15.23 1.01 -6.83
CA ILE A 35 -14.24 0.55 -7.79
C ILE A 35 -14.95 0.28 -9.11
N GLU A 36 -14.32 0.65 -10.21
CA GLU A 36 -14.69 0.26 -11.56
C GLU A 36 -13.58 -0.63 -12.14
N GLY A 37 -13.97 -1.74 -12.78
CA GLY A 37 -13.02 -2.69 -13.36
C GLY A 37 -12.16 -3.40 -12.32
N LEU A 38 -12.80 -4.14 -11.39
CA LEU A 38 -12.09 -4.93 -10.38
C LEU A 38 -11.65 -6.28 -10.94
N THR A 39 -10.39 -6.60 -10.77
CA THR A 39 -9.83 -7.95 -10.98
C THR A 39 -9.00 -8.33 -9.77
N THR A 40 -9.29 -9.48 -9.16
CA THR A 40 -8.43 -10.05 -8.12
C THR A 40 -7.81 -11.35 -8.60
N VAL A 41 -6.56 -11.58 -8.24
CA VAL A 41 -5.86 -12.83 -8.54
C VAL A 41 -5.19 -13.35 -7.27
N LEU A 42 -5.61 -14.53 -6.83
CA LEU A 42 -5.03 -15.23 -5.69
C LEU A 42 -4.42 -16.54 -6.16
N ARG A 43 -3.13 -16.73 -5.86
CA ARG A 43 -2.47 -18.03 -6.01
C ARG A 43 -2.62 -18.81 -4.71
N ARG A 44 -3.09 -20.04 -4.79
CA ARG A 44 -3.17 -20.96 -3.67
C ARG A 44 -2.39 -22.24 -3.99
N ASP A 45 -1.30 -22.46 -3.26
CA ASP A 45 -0.56 -23.71 -3.30
C ASP A 45 -1.18 -24.67 -2.28
N SER A 46 -1.41 -25.93 -2.70
CA SER A 46 -1.88 -26.97 -1.79
C SER A 46 -0.69 -27.83 -1.32
N ASP A 47 -0.84 -28.48 -0.16
CA ASP A 47 0.16 -29.40 0.41
C ASP A 47 0.58 -30.54 -0.54
N ARG A 48 -0.18 -30.77 -1.61
CA ARG A 48 0.09 -31.77 -2.65
C ARG A 48 0.78 -31.17 -3.90
N GLY A 49 1.23 -29.90 -3.83
CA GLY A 49 1.85 -29.21 -4.95
C GLY A 49 0.86 -28.71 -6.02
N VAL A 50 -0.45 -28.85 -5.78
CA VAL A 50 -1.48 -28.37 -6.71
C VAL A 50 -1.56 -26.86 -6.63
N THR A 51 -1.17 -26.18 -7.69
CA THR A 51 -1.28 -24.72 -7.77
C THR A 51 -2.61 -24.33 -8.39
N LYS A 52 -3.44 -23.62 -7.63
CA LYS A 52 -4.70 -23.07 -8.09
C LYS A 52 -4.62 -21.56 -8.16
N TYR A 53 -5.16 -21.00 -9.24
CA TYR A 53 -5.43 -19.58 -9.35
C TYR A 53 -6.92 -19.33 -9.18
N ILE A 54 -7.24 -18.45 -8.24
CA ILE A 54 -8.61 -17.95 -8.03
C ILE A 54 -8.59 -16.52 -8.56
N ARG A 55 -9.39 -16.26 -9.58
CA ARG A 55 -9.58 -14.94 -10.16
C ARG A 55 -11.02 -14.52 -9.93
N VAL A 56 -11.23 -13.30 -9.46
CA VAL A 56 -12.54 -12.67 -9.39
C VAL A 56 -12.51 -11.43 -10.26
N ASP A 57 -13.42 -11.34 -11.19
CA ASP A 57 -13.62 -10.18 -12.05
C ASP A 57 -15.00 -9.56 -11.76
N ALA A 58 -15.06 -8.24 -11.64
CA ALA A 58 -16.33 -7.52 -11.50
C ALA A 58 -16.26 -6.17 -12.23
N PRO A 59 -17.29 -5.80 -13.02
CA PRO A 59 -17.38 -4.49 -13.64
C PRO A 59 -17.37 -3.34 -12.63
N SER A 60 -18.00 -3.54 -11.47
CA SER A 60 -17.96 -2.56 -10.38
C SER A 60 -18.06 -3.22 -9.00
N ALA A 61 -17.53 -2.53 -8.00
CA ALA A 61 -17.64 -2.90 -6.61
C ALA A 61 -17.91 -1.65 -5.75
N VAL A 62 -18.74 -1.80 -4.71
CA VAL A 62 -19.09 -0.73 -3.77
C VAL A 62 -18.79 -1.20 -2.35
N TRP A 63 -18.16 -0.34 -1.55
CA TRP A 63 -17.86 -0.61 -0.16
C TRP A 63 -19.08 -0.40 0.73
N ASN A 64 -19.49 -1.42 1.47
CA ASN A 64 -20.65 -1.34 2.38
C ASN A 64 -20.29 -1.03 3.84
N GLY A 65 -19.02 -0.77 4.13
CA GLY A 65 -18.49 -0.56 5.48
C GLY A 65 -17.77 -1.78 6.06
N GLU A 66 -17.94 -2.97 5.49
CA GLU A 66 -17.31 -4.21 5.95
C GLU A 66 -16.63 -4.99 4.81
N THR A 67 -17.31 -5.08 3.66
CA THR A 67 -16.81 -5.81 2.49
C THR A 67 -17.20 -5.11 1.19
N TRP A 68 -16.58 -5.52 0.09
CA TRP A 68 -16.90 -5.04 -1.25
C TRP A 68 -18.09 -5.83 -1.82
N GLU A 69 -19.18 -5.16 -2.13
CA GLU A 69 -20.31 -5.70 -2.87
C GLU A 69 -20.07 -5.57 -4.36
N LEU A 70 -20.10 -6.70 -5.07
CA LEU A 70 -19.76 -6.80 -6.47
C LEU A 70 -21.03 -6.74 -7.34
N THR A 71 -21.00 -5.94 -8.40
CA THR A 71 -22.04 -5.96 -9.42
C THR A 71 -21.54 -6.77 -10.61
N GLY A 72 -22.22 -7.86 -10.94
CA GLY A 72 -21.83 -8.74 -12.05
C GLY A 72 -20.50 -9.46 -11.81
N GLY A 73 -20.16 -9.76 -10.55
CA GLY A 73 -18.94 -10.46 -10.18
C GLY A 73 -18.93 -11.91 -10.66
N GLU A 74 -17.79 -12.36 -11.16
CA GLU A 74 -17.56 -13.73 -11.61
C GLU A 74 -16.26 -14.26 -11.01
N ARG A 75 -16.34 -15.40 -10.30
CA ARG A 75 -15.17 -16.10 -9.79
C ARG A 75 -14.78 -17.24 -10.73
N THR A 76 -13.55 -17.23 -11.20
CA THR A 76 -12.96 -18.27 -12.03
C THR A 76 -11.88 -19.00 -11.23
N ILE A 77 -11.99 -20.32 -11.12
CA ILE A 77 -10.96 -21.17 -10.51
C ILE A 77 -10.24 -21.91 -11.63
N ILE A 78 -8.92 -21.75 -11.69
CA ILE A 78 -8.04 -22.41 -12.67
C ILE A 78 -7.15 -23.37 -11.91
N ASP A 79 -7.29 -24.67 -12.19
CA ASP A 79 -6.41 -25.72 -11.67
C ASP A 79 -5.33 -26.01 -12.70
N LEU A 80 -4.06 -25.80 -12.36
CA LEU A 80 -2.95 -26.01 -13.31
C LEU A 80 -2.55 -27.48 -13.44
N ASP A 81 -2.91 -28.32 -12.46
CA ASP A 81 -2.50 -29.72 -12.46
C ASP A 81 -3.49 -30.63 -13.19
N ASP A 82 -4.72 -30.16 -13.38
CA ASP A 82 -5.76 -30.88 -14.15
C ASP A 82 -6.40 -29.99 -15.22
N PRO A 83 -5.78 -29.90 -16.41
CA PRO A 83 -6.35 -29.13 -17.53
C PRO A 83 -7.73 -29.57 -17.98
N SER A 84 -8.16 -30.80 -17.60
CA SER A 84 -9.48 -31.32 -17.92
C SER A 84 -10.58 -30.82 -16.99
N ARG A 85 -10.24 -30.37 -15.79
CA ARG A 85 -11.15 -29.71 -14.83
C ARG A 85 -11.22 -28.20 -15.07
N GLN A 86 -11.34 -27.83 -16.30
CA GLN A 86 -11.31 -26.45 -16.76
C GLN A 86 -12.39 -25.59 -16.11
N ARG A 87 -11.92 -24.46 -15.55
CA ARG A 87 -12.63 -23.19 -15.30
C ARG A 87 -14.05 -23.37 -14.78
N SER A 88 -14.17 -23.63 -13.49
CA SER A 88 -15.44 -23.36 -12.82
C SER A 88 -15.66 -21.84 -12.81
N ARG A 89 -16.77 -21.39 -13.36
CA ARG A 89 -17.21 -19.99 -13.28
C ARG A 89 -18.43 -19.94 -12.38
N GLU A 90 -18.34 -19.12 -11.37
CA GLU A 90 -19.40 -18.97 -10.39
C GLU A 90 -19.70 -17.48 -10.21
N PRO A 91 -20.99 -17.08 -10.22
CA PRO A 91 -21.36 -15.72 -9.88
C PRO A 91 -21.01 -15.44 -8.42
N VAL A 92 -20.51 -14.23 -8.15
CA VAL A 92 -20.11 -13.79 -6.81
C VAL A 92 -20.57 -12.35 -6.59
N ASP A 93 -21.34 -12.14 -5.53
CA ASP A 93 -21.88 -10.83 -5.20
C ASP A 93 -21.05 -10.08 -4.15
N ARG A 94 -20.06 -10.74 -3.52
CA ARG A 94 -19.20 -10.18 -2.49
C ARG A 94 -17.76 -10.66 -2.60
N LEU A 95 -16.84 -9.80 -2.18
CA LEU A 95 -15.42 -10.14 -2.14
C LEU A 95 -15.06 -10.71 -0.75
N ASP A 96 -15.51 -11.95 -0.48
CA ASP A 96 -15.26 -12.60 0.80
C ASP A 96 -13.84 -13.16 0.92
N GLY A 97 -13.26 -13.05 2.12
CA GLY A 97 -11.93 -13.59 2.42
C GLY A 97 -10.77 -12.66 2.05
N TYR A 98 -11.04 -11.45 1.59
CA TYR A 98 -10.05 -10.42 1.32
C TYR A 98 -10.09 -9.35 2.42
N ARG A 99 -8.92 -8.94 2.91
CA ARG A 99 -8.75 -7.85 3.88
C ARG A 99 -8.42 -6.52 3.22
N PHE A 100 -8.93 -6.33 2.03
CA PHE A 100 -8.72 -5.15 1.24
C PHE A 100 -9.78 -4.09 1.57
N THR A 101 -9.38 -2.98 2.19
CA THR A 101 -10.25 -1.86 2.53
C THR A 101 -9.94 -0.62 1.68
N PRO A 102 -10.84 0.38 1.62
CA PRO A 102 -10.58 1.63 0.93
C PRO A 102 -9.33 2.37 1.44
N GLU A 103 -9.05 2.32 2.75
CA GLU A 103 -7.87 2.94 3.36
C GLU A 103 -6.58 2.30 2.86
N VAL A 104 -6.60 0.97 2.68
CA VAL A 104 -5.46 0.24 2.11
C VAL A 104 -5.20 0.70 0.67
N ALA A 105 -6.26 0.85 -0.15
CA ALA A 105 -6.12 1.38 -1.51
C ALA A 105 -5.47 2.77 -1.53
N LEU A 106 -5.92 3.67 -0.65
CA LEU A 106 -5.34 5.01 -0.50
C LEU A 106 -3.89 4.98 -0.04
N THR A 107 -3.54 4.07 0.86
CA THR A 107 -2.15 3.92 1.33
C THR A 107 -1.23 3.47 0.20
N PHE A 108 -1.64 2.49 -0.62
CA PHE A 108 -0.88 2.09 -1.79
C PHE A 108 -0.76 3.22 -2.82
N ARG A 109 -1.81 4.00 -3.02
CA ARG A 109 -1.75 5.17 -3.90
C ARG A 109 -0.75 6.20 -3.40
N ARG A 110 -0.79 6.55 -2.10
CA ARG A 110 0.18 7.47 -1.49
C ARG A 110 1.61 6.92 -1.55
N ALA A 111 1.79 5.61 -1.39
CA ALA A 111 3.09 4.97 -1.52
C ALA A 111 3.70 5.15 -2.91
N TYR A 112 2.85 5.20 -3.93
CA TYR A 112 3.29 5.44 -5.31
C TYR A 112 3.58 6.92 -5.59
N ASP A 113 2.65 7.82 -5.21
CA ASP A 113 2.73 9.24 -5.57
C ASP A 113 3.68 10.05 -4.67
N ALA A 114 3.66 9.77 -3.36
CA ALA A 114 4.36 10.54 -2.34
C ALA A 114 4.91 9.64 -1.22
N PRO A 115 5.84 8.73 -1.52
CA PRO A 115 6.31 7.71 -0.56
C PRO A 115 6.92 8.31 0.72
N LEU A 116 7.47 9.53 0.66
CA LEU A 116 8.05 10.21 1.82
C LEU A 116 7.01 10.79 2.78
N GLU A 117 5.76 10.91 2.36
CA GLU A 117 4.64 11.41 3.19
C GLU A 117 3.98 10.29 4.00
N LEU A 118 4.33 9.02 3.74
CA LEU A 118 3.83 7.90 4.50
C LEU A 118 4.33 7.97 5.96
N SER A 119 3.44 7.69 6.88
CA SER A 119 3.81 7.52 8.29
C SER A 119 4.62 6.23 8.49
N PHE A 120 5.39 6.18 9.58
CA PHE A 120 6.13 4.98 9.96
C PHE A 120 5.25 3.73 10.09
N GLY A 121 4.00 3.90 10.58
CA GLY A 121 3.01 2.81 10.69
C GLY A 121 2.58 2.28 9.33
N GLU A 122 2.29 3.15 8.37
CA GLU A 122 1.89 2.79 7.01
C GLU A 122 3.01 2.07 6.26
N VAL A 123 4.26 2.54 6.39
CA VAL A 123 5.43 1.86 5.80
C VAL A 123 5.59 0.45 6.37
N ARG A 124 5.40 0.27 7.68
CA ARG A 124 5.47 -1.04 8.33
C ARG A 124 4.37 -1.98 7.83
N GLU A 125 3.17 -1.46 7.62
CA GLU A 125 2.05 -2.24 7.07
C GLU A 125 2.32 -2.68 5.63
N LEU A 126 2.84 -1.78 4.77
CA LEU A 126 3.24 -2.11 3.40
C LEU A 126 4.33 -3.18 3.36
N MET A 127 5.35 -3.09 4.23
CA MET A 127 6.39 -4.11 4.37
C MET A 127 5.83 -5.47 4.81
N ALA A 128 4.81 -5.49 5.66
CA ALA A 128 4.17 -6.74 6.08
C ALA A 128 3.38 -7.40 4.95
N ARG A 129 2.82 -6.60 4.03
CA ARG A 129 2.07 -7.07 2.85
C ARG A 129 3.00 -7.55 1.74
N ASP A 130 4.09 -6.84 1.49
CA ASP A 130 5.12 -7.21 0.52
C ASP A 130 6.53 -7.15 1.12
N PRO A 131 6.96 -8.23 1.79
CA PRO A 131 8.32 -8.29 2.36
C PRO A 131 9.43 -8.33 1.30
N SER A 132 9.10 -8.60 0.05
CA SER A 132 10.07 -8.71 -1.05
C SER A 132 10.41 -7.36 -1.68
N ASP A 133 9.57 -6.34 -1.50
CA ASP A 133 9.82 -5.01 -2.04
C ASP A 133 10.86 -4.26 -1.19
N THR A 134 12.03 -4.09 -1.78
CA THR A 134 13.16 -3.35 -1.17
C THR A 134 12.90 -1.86 -1.03
N SER A 135 11.94 -1.30 -1.79
CA SER A 135 11.57 0.12 -1.72
C SER A 135 10.99 0.46 -0.36
N TYR A 136 10.10 -0.38 0.16
CA TYR A 136 9.53 -0.18 1.50
C TYR A 136 10.56 -0.35 2.62
N GLN A 137 11.51 -1.29 2.47
CA GLN A 137 12.62 -1.44 3.42
C GLN A 137 13.50 -0.19 3.43
N THR A 138 13.82 0.37 2.27
CA THR A 138 14.59 1.60 2.14
C THR A 138 13.86 2.77 2.79
N LEU A 139 12.56 2.89 2.56
CA LEU A 139 11.72 3.94 3.13
C LEU A 139 11.65 3.84 4.66
N TRP A 140 11.55 2.63 5.20
CA TRP A 140 11.58 2.37 6.64
C TRP A 140 12.92 2.83 7.26
N HIS A 141 14.06 2.49 6.64
CA HIS A 141 15.37 2.96 7.07
C HIS A 141 15.49 4.47 6.99
N TYR A 142 14.94 5.10 5.95
CA TYR A 142 14.92 6.55 5.82
C TYR A 142 14.21 7.23 7.00
N HIS A 143 13.02 6.76 7.36
CA HIS A 143 12.26 7.29 8.50
C HIS A 143 13.00 7.16 9.84
N LEU A 144 13.86 6.17 10.00
CA LEU A 144 14.67 6.00 11.21
C LEU A 144 15.94 6.86 11.17
N THR A 145 16.64 6.88 10.02
CA THR A 145 17.94 7.54 9.89
C THR A 145 17.83 9.06 9.83
N PHE A 146 16.77 9.59 9.21
CA PHE A 146 16.59 11.02 9.04
C PHE A 146 16.51 11.79 10.38
N PRO A 147 15.69 11.41 11.37
CA PRO A 147 15.70 12.05 12.68
C PRO A 147 17.04 11.89 13.41
N LEU A 148 17.66 10.70 13.29
CA LEU A 148 18.95 10.44 13.92
C LEU A 148 20.06 11.34 13.36
N ALA A 149 20.10 11.52 12.05
CA ALA A 149 21.05 12.44 11.38
C ALA A 149 20.87 13.87 11.88
N ASN A 150 19.63 14.33 12.04
CA ASN A 150 19.35 15.67 12.58
C ASN A 150 19.85 15.83 14.03
N VAL A 151 19.68 14.82 14.88
CA VAL A 151 20.23 14.84 16.25
C VAL A 151 21.75 14.90 16.24
N ILE A 152 22.41 14.10 15.40
CA ILE A 152 23.87 14.12 15.26
C ILE A 152 24.36 15.51 14.79
N LEU A 153 23.71 16.09 13.79
CA LEU A 153 24.03 17.43 13.30
C LEU A 153 23.92 18.50 14.39
N LEU A 154 22.88 18.42 15.23
CA LEU A 154 22.71 19.32 16.38
C LEU A 154 23.83 19.14 17.41
N LEU A 155 24.17 17.88 17.76
CA LEU A 155 25.23 17.58 18.73
C LEU A 155 26.59 18.05 18.28
N VAL A 156 26.89 18.02 16.98
CA VAL A 156 28.16 18.53 16.39
C VAL A 156 28.11 20.04 16.18
N GLY A 157 26.98 20.56 15.71
CA GLY A 157 26.82 21.97 15.35
C GLY A 157 26.86 22.91 16.56
N ILE A 158 26.20 22.53 17.67
CA ILE A 158 26.12 23.37 18.87
C ILE A 158 27.53 23.67 19.45
N PRO A 159 28.42 22.70 19.71
CA PRO A 159 29.75 22.97 20.20
C PRO A 159 30.58 23.83 19.25
N LEU A 160 30.45 23.61 17.93
CA LEU A 160 31.16 24.43 16.91
C LEU A 160 30.72 25.89 16.94
N MET A 161 29.44 26.18 17.11
CA MET A 161 28.93 27.54 17.23
C MET A 161 29.49 28.24 18.48
N PHE A 162 29.50 27.56 19.63
CA PHE A 162 30.09 28.13 20.85
C PHE A 162 31.59 28.35 20.77
N THR A 163 32.33 27.50 20.07
CA THR A 163 33.79 27.68 19.86
C THR A 163 34.06 28.86 18.95
N TYR A 164 33.24 29.06 17.91
CA TYR A 164 33.41 30.19 16.98
C TYR A 164 33.09 31.55 17.64
N GLU A 165 32.08 31.61 18.49
CA GLU A 165 31.74 32.87 19.22
C GLU A 165 32.80 33.24 20.24
N ARG A 166 33.42 32.29 20.93
CA ARG A 166 34.55 32.56 21.86
C ARG A 166 35.79 33.11 21.16
N GLY A 167 36.09 32.68 19.93
CA GLY A 167 37.21 33.18 19.15
C GLY A 167 37.09 34.66 18.76
N LYS A 168 35.86 35.18 18.56
CA LYS A 168 35.63 36.59 18.23
C LYS A 168 35.73 37.56 19.43
N GLY A 169 35.60 37.05 20.65
CA GLY A 169 35.65 37.87 21.87
C GLY A 169 37.04 38.26 22.32
N THR A 170 38.07 37.52 21.96
CA THR A 170 39.44 37.73 22.38
C THR A 170 40.20 38.79 21.56
N ASP A 171 39.79 39.05 20.32
CA ASP A 171 40.44 40.06 19.45
C ASP A 171 40.04 41.51 19.78
N ARG A 172 39.10 41.76 20.67
CA ARG A 172 38.61 43.10 21.05
C ARG A 172 39.24 43.66 22.32
N ILE A 173 40.13 42.92 23.01
CA ILE A 173 40.73 43.34 24.28
C ILE A 173 42.22 43.76 24.10
N ALA A 174 42.77 43.70 22.90
CA ALA A 174 44.15 44.12 22.61
C ALA A 174 44.15 45.43 21.80
N VAL A 175 43.75 46.58 22.45
CA VAL A 175 44.06 47.96 22.04
C VAL A 175 44.29 48.78 23.31
#